data_63d34547bc57f537151d576214f8fc00
#
_entry.id   63d34547bc57f537151d576214f8fc00
#
_cell.length_a   1.000
_cell.length_b   1.000
_cell.length_c   1.000
_cell.angle_alpha   90.00
_cell.angle_beta   90.00
_cell.angle_gamma   90.00
#
_symmetry.space_group_name_H-M   'P 1'
#
loop_
_entity.id
_entity.type
_entity.pdbx_description
1 polymer ?
#
loop_
_entity_poly.entity_id
_entity_poly.type
_entity_poly.pdbx_seq_one_letter_code
_entity_poly.pdbx_strand_id
1 'polypeptide(L)'
;MRDLFARDAKSHPEFAPIDHIIVRSTESARVSLARASEMIALGLVSPEFTGNPDFAGENTIVSYAPIESIRQATEKALENAVAAGFSPEQIALLSAKGLSSSKLLQKESLGGYALKRPTGRFNQNGDMIFTDGVLFADTVRRFKGLQSPCVIVTELDFKELNDSVRALLYLAMTRASVRLELVMSEDSVRALSSANA
;
A
#
# COMPACT_ATOMS: atom_id res chain seq x y z
N MET A 1 -22.78 -2.21 -2.04
CA MET A 1 -21.94 -3.37 -2.37
C MET A 1 -21.99 -4.48 -1.32
N ARG A 2 -21.96 -4.20 0.00
CA ARG A 2 -22.09 -5.21 1.08
C ARG A 2 -23.39 -6.04 0.99
N ASP A 3 -24.52 -5.40 0.63
CA ASP A 3 -25.83 -6.08 0.61
C ASP A 3 -26.03 -7.04 -0.58
N LEU A 4 -25.30 -6.86 -1.69
CA LEU A 4 -25.38 -7.77 -2.83
C LEU A 4 -24.73 -9.13 -2.51
N PHE A 5 -23.58 -9.09 -1.84
CA PHE A 5 -22.85 -10.32 -1.47
C PHE A 5 -23.47 -11.04 -0.27
N ALA A 6 -24.14 -10.32 0.63
CA ALA A 6 -24.86 -10.93 1.75
C ALA A 6 -26.11 -11.73 1.30
N ARG A 7 -26.70 -11.38 0.15
CA ARG A 7 -27.82 -12.15 -0.43
C ARG A 7 -27.34 -13.45 -1.08
N ASP A 8 -26.22 -13.40 -1.80
CA ASP A 8 -25.65 -14.58 -2.46
C ASP A 8 -25.08 -15.61 -1.47
N ALA A 9 -24.49 -15.15 -0.35
CA ALA A 9 -23.99 -16.04 0.69
C ALA A 9 -25.09 -16.86 1.41
N LYS A 10 -26.34 -16.41 1.40
CA LYS A 10 -27.49 -17.17 1.94
C LYS A 10 -28.03 -18.22 0.98
N SER A 11 -27.87 -18.02 -0.32
CA SER A 11 -28.33 -18.94 -1.36
C SER A 11 -27.26 -19.96 -1.78
N HIS A 12 -25.99 -19.72 -1.45
CA HIS A 12 -24.84 -20.57 -1.77
C HIS A 12 -23.97 -20.77 -0.52
N PRO A 13 -24.28 -21.77 0.31
CA PRO A 13 -23.54 -22.02 1.56
C PRO A 13 -22.05 -22.34 1.36
N GLU A 14 -21.63 -22.65 0.13
CA GLU A 14 -20.22 -22.81 -0.27
C GLU A 14 -19.45 -21.46 -0.35
N PHE A 15 -20.14 -20.33 -0.41
CA PHE A 15 -19.51 -19.01 -0.38
C PHE A 15 -19.47 -18.50 1.07
N ALA A 16 -18.30 -18.61 1.68
CA ALA A 16 -18.05 -17.97 2.97
C ALA A 16 -18.13 -16.44 2.83
N PRO A 17 -18.52 -15.69 3.89
CA PRO A 17 -18.45 -14.23 3.89
C PRO A 17 -17.08 -13.75 3.40
N ILE A 18 -17.05 -12.61 2.67
CA ILE A 18 -15.83 -12.06 2.06
C ILE A 18 -14.69 -11.90 3.06
N ASP A 19 -15.01 -11.58 4.31
CA ASP A 19 -14.03 -11.46 5.39
C ASP A 19 -13.29 -12.80 5.66
N HIS A 20 -13.97 -13.94 5.49
CA HIS A 20 -13.36 -15.28 5.61
C HIS A 20 -12.63 -15.74 4.35
N ILE A 21 -12.99 -15.24 3.16
CA ILE A 21 -12.27 -15.57 1.92
C ILE A 21 -10.89 -14.92 1.91
N ILE A 22 -10.77 -13.69 2.41
CA ILE A 22 -9.48 -12.98 2.52
C ILE A 22 -8.56 -13.72 3.51
N VAL A 23 -9.10 -14.25 4.59
CA VAL A 23 -8.36 -14.99 5.64
C VAL A 23 -7.99 -16.41 5.22
N ARG A 24 -8.69 -17.01 4.26
CA ARG A 24 -8.43 -18.40 3.80
C ARG A 24 -7.40 -18.52 2.68
N SER A 25 -6.96 -17.43 2.09
CA SER A 25 -5.80 -17.47 1.19
C SER A 25 -4.54 -17.63 2.04
N THR A 26 -4.18 -18.87 2.33
CA THR A 26 -3.00 -19.21 3.13
C THR A 26 -1.70 -19.03 2.36
N GLU A 27 -1.76 -18.85 1.05
CA GLU A 27 -0.61 -18.64 0.19
C GLU A 27 -0.78 -17.42 -0.70
N SER A 28 0.27 -16.63 -0.83
CA SER A 28 0.33 -15.55 -1.80
C SER A 28 1.53 -15.75 -2.72
N ALA A 29 1.25 -16.03 -3.98
CA ALA A 29 2.30 -16.14 -5.00
C ALA A 29 3.13 -14.85 -5.19
N ARG A 30 2.72 -13.75 -4.56
CA ARG A 30 3.28 -12.40 -4.76
C ARG A 30 3.76 -11.70 -3.50
N VAL A 31 3.90 -12.45 -2.41
CA VAL A 31 4.39 -11.95 -1.12
C VAL A 31 5.56 -12.81 -0.71
N SER A 32 6.70 -12.21 -0.37
CA SER A 32 7.88 -12.94 0.13
C SER A 32 7.63 -13.51 1.51
N LEU A 33 8.42 -14.52 1.90
CA LEU A 33 8.36 -15.09 3.26
C LEU A 33 8.58 -14.05 4.35
N ALA A 34 9.55 -13.13 4.15
CA ALA A 34 9.84 -12.06 5.11
C ALA A 34 8.61 -11.16 5.30
N ARG A 35 7.98 -10.74 4.21
CA ARG A 35 6.79 -9.87 4.28
C ARG A 35 5.57 -10.60 4.85
N ALA A 36 5.40 -11.88 4.56
CA ALA A 36 4.35 -12.69 5.18
C ALA A 36 4.51 -12.72 6.71
N SER A 37 5.73 -12.92 7.20
CA SER A 37 6.03 -12.88 8.64
C SER A 37 5.72 -11.52 9.26
N GLU A 38 6.06 -10.43 8.60
CA GLU A 38 5.71 -9.06 9.04
C GLU A 38 4.17 -8.86 9.09
N MET A 39 3.44 -9.35 8.09
CA MET A 39 1.98 -9.25 8.04
C MET A 39 1.31 -10.06 9.15
N ILE A 40 1.84 -11.24 9.48
CA ILE A 40 1.39 -12.05 10.63
C ILE A 40 1.64 -11.29 11.94
N ALA A 41 2.84 -10.75 12.13
CA ALA A 41 3.21 -10.00 13.33
C ALA A 41 2.32 -8.76 13.54
N LEU A 42 1.88 -8.12 12.46
CA LEU A 42 0.93 -7.00 12.50
C LEU A 42 -0.54 -7.45 12.64
N GLY A 43 -0.82 -8.75 12.68
CA GLY A 43 -2.19 -9.28 12.75
C GLY A 43 -3.04 -8.92 11.53
N LEU A 44 -2.42 -8.79 10.35
CA LEU A 44 -3.09 -8.47 9.09
C LEU A 44 -3.59 -9.72 8.37
N VAL A 45 -3.01 -10.87 8.67
CA VAL A 45 -3.32 -12.19 8.12
C VAL A 45 -3.28 -13.23 9.23
N SER A 46 -3.84 -14.42 8.96
CA SER A 46 -3.80 -15.52 9.94
C SER A 46 -2.37 -16.04 10.14
N PRO A 47 -2.08 -16.72 11.28
CA PRO A 47 -0.78 -17.34 11.53
C PRO A 47 -0.37 -18.41 10.51
N GLU A 48 -1.33 -19.02 9.82
CA GLU A 48 -1.09 -20.02 8.77
C GLU A 48 -0.74 -19.40 7.41
N PHE A 49 -0.80 -18.06 7.28
CA PHE A 49 -0.46 -17.41 6.04
C PHE A 49 1.02 -17.58 5.73
N THR A 50 1.33 -18.03 4.52
CA THR A 50 2.71 -18.20 4.06
C THR A 50 2.97 -17.35 2.82
N GLY A 51 4.20 -16.84 2.73
CA GLY A 51 4.70 -16.21 1.51
C GLY A 51 5.26 -17.25 0.54
N ASN A 52 5.53 -16.82 -0.68
CA ASN A 52 6.18 -17.64 -1.68
C ASN A 52 7.71 -17.67 -1.40
N PRO A 53 8.32 -18.86 -1.18
CA PRO A 53 9.77 -18.97 -0.94
C PRO A 53 10.60 -18.56 -2.16
N ASP A 54 10.07 -18.68 -3.37
CA ASP A 54 10.76 -18.32 -4.61
C ASP A 54 10.68 -16.82 -4.91
N PHE A 55 9.96 -16.07 -4.08
CA PHE A 55 9.76 -14.65 -4.26
C PHE A 55 10.75 -13.84 -3.41
N ALA A 56 11.80 -13.35 -4.05
CA ALA A 56 12.82 -12.54 -3.38
C ALA A 56 12.28 -11.13 -3.12
N GLY A 57 11.77 -10.90 -1.92
CA GLY A 57 11.39 -9.57 -1.45
C GLY A 57 12.33 -9.10 -0.35
N GLU A 58 12.60 -7.80 -0.31
CA GLU A 58 13.28 -7.17 0.80
C GLU A 58 12.34 -7.04 2.01
N ASN A 59 12.91 -6.89 3.20
CA ASN A 59 12.15 -6.50 4.39
C ASN A 59 11.48 -5.14 4.19
N THR A 60 10.35 -4.94 4.84
CA THR A 60 9.67 -3.65 4.82
C THR A 60 10.50 -2.60 5.57
N ILE A 61 10.77 -1.47 4.91
CA ILE A 61 11.45 -0.35 5.51
C ILE A 61 10.41 0.61 6.07
N VAL A 62 10.51 0.93 7.36
CA VAL A 62 9.63 1.89 8.02
C VAL A 62 10.40 3.16 8.30
N SER A 63 9.97 4.27 7.70
CA SER A 63 10.45 5.61 7.99
C SER A 63 9.34 6.40 8.67
N TYR A 64 9.68 7.21 9.67
CA TYR A 64 8.69 8.03 10.38
C TYR A 64 9.19 9.45 10.58
N ALA A 65 8.24 10.37 10.70
CA ALA A 65 8.51 11.78 10.93
C ALA A 65 7.26 12.45 11.55
N PRO A 66 7.40 13.62 12.17
CA PRO A 66 6.26 14.49 12.43
C PRO A 66 5.42 14.70 11.16
N ILE A 67 4.10 14.79 11.30
CA ILE A 67 3.18 14.81 10.14
C ILE A 67 3.46 15.98 9.17
N GLU A 68 3.96 17.10 9.66
CA GLU A 68 4.37 18.24 8.88
C GLU A 68 5.61 17.97 8.01
N SER A 69 6.45 17.02 8.42
CA SER A 69 7.69 16.62 7.75
C SER A 69 7.53 15.37 6.87
N ILE A 70 6.34 14.80 6.77
CA ILE A 70 6.07 13.57 5.99
C ILE A 70 6.53 13.69 4.53
N ARG A 71 6.42 14.87 3.94
CA ARG A 71 6.91 15.11 2.58
C ARG A 71 8.42 14.87 2.48
N GLN A 72 9.21 15.45 3.38
CA GLN A 72 10.67 15.30 3.39
C GLN A 72 11.07 13.84 3.63
N ALA A 73 10.38 13.15 4.54
CA ALA A 73 10.59 11.73 4.78
C ALA A 73 10.26 10.88 3.52
N THR A 74 9.23 11.27 2.75
CA THR A 74 8.89 10.60 1.48
C THR A 74 9.93 10.88 0.40
N GLU A 75 10.44 12.09 0.29
CA GLU A 75 11.53 12.44 -0.62
C GLU A 75 12.79 11.64 -0.28
N LYS A 76 13.09 11.47 1.01
CA LYS A 76 14.21 10.63 1.46
C LYS A 76 14.02 9.15 1.15
N ALA A 77 12.82 8.61 1.33
CA ALA A 77 12.48 7.24 0.92
C ALA A 77 12.67 7.04 -0.59
N LEU A 78 12.27 8.03 -1.41
CA LEU A 78 12.46 8.02 -2.85
C LEU A 78 13.96 8.03 -3.22
N GLU A 79 14.77 8.90 -2.61
CA GLU A 79 16.22 8.92 -2.80
C GLU A 79 16.85 7.57 -2.45
N ASN A 80 16.45 6.97 -1.33
CA ASN A 80 16.95 5.66 -0.91
C ASN A 80 16.58 4.54 -1.90
N ALA A 81 15.36 4.56 -2.44
CA ALA A 81 14.92 3.60 -3.45
C ALA A 81 15.73 3.74 -4.75
N VAL A 82 15.96 4.97 -5.21
CA VAL A 82 16.81 5.23 -6.39
C VAL A 82 18.26 4.82 -6.13
N ALA A 83 18.81 5.12 -4.95
CA ALA A 83 20.17 4.69 -4.57
C ALA A 83 20.30 3.17 -4.48
N ALA A 84 19.22 2.44 -4.18
CA ALA A 84 19.16 0.98 -4.20
C ALA A 84 19.03 0.40 -5.63
N GLY A 85 19.00 1.23 -6.68
CA GLY A 85 19.02 0.82 -8.09
C GLY A 85 17.66 0.78 -8.77
N PHE A 86 16.57 1.22 -8.12
CA PHE A 86 15.27 1.31 -8.79
C PHE A 86 15.20 2.57 -9.65
N SER A 87 14.79 2.43 -10.91
CA SER A 87 14.48 3.59 -11.74
C SER A 87 13.14 4.22 -11.32
N PRO A 88 12.90 5.51 -11.58
CA PRO A 88 11.63 6.17 -11.21
C PRO A 88 10.39 5.45 -11.75
N GLU A 89 10.47 4.84 -12.92
CA GLU A 89 9.39 4.09 -13.56
C GLU A 89 9.08 2.76 -12.84
N GLN A 90 10.01 2.23 -12.07
CA GLN A 90 9.86 1.03 -11.26
C GLN A 90 9.31 1.32 -9.87
N ILE A 91 9.14 2.60 -9.53
CA ILE A 91 8.66 3.04 -8.23
C ILE A 91 7.21 3.52 -8.35
N ALA A 92 6.34 2.99 -7.49
CA ALA A 92 5.00 3.51 -7.30
C ALA A 92 4.91 4.25 -5.95
N LEU A 93 4.61 5.55 -6.00
CA LEU A 93 4.34 6.38 -4.84
C LEU A 93 2.85 6.34 -4.52
N LEU A 94 2.48 5.77 -3.38
CA LEU A 94 1.09 5.55 -3.02
C LEU A 94 0.73 6.32 -1.74
N SER A 95 -0.28 7.20 -1.84
CA SER A 95 -0.82 7.87 -0.67
C SER A 95 -1.83 6.99 0.07
N ALA A 96 -1.73 6.94 1.39
CA ALA A 96 -2.74 6.36 2.27
C ALA A 96 -4.03 7.20 2.31
N LYS A 97 -3.96 8.47 1.91
CA LYS A 97 -5.10 9.41 1.83
C LYS A 97 -5.80 9.33 0.48
N GLY A 98 -7.01 9.87 0.41
CA GLY A 98 -7.75 10.03 -0.86
C GLY A 98 -7.10 11.07 -1.78
N LEU A 99 -7.44 11.05 -3.09
CA LEU A 99 -6.88 11.97 -4.09
C LEU A 99 -6.98 13.44 -3.68
N SER A 100 -8.15 13.86 -3.19
CA SER A 100 -8.39 15.24 -2.77
C SER A 100 -7.75 15.61 -1.44
N SER A 101 -7.46 14.62 -0.59
CA SER A 101 -6.93 14.81 0.76
C SER A 101 -5.42 14.67 0.85
N SER A 102 -4.80 14.05 -0.15
CA SER A 102 -3.35 13.87 -0.21
C SER A 102 -2.66 15.18 -0.59
N LYS A 103 -1.79 15.66 0.27
CA LYS A 103 -0.93 16.82 -0.03
C LYS A 103 0.13 16.51 -1.07
N LEU A 104 0.57 15.25 -1.13
CA LEU A 104 1.59 14.79 -2.08
C LEU A 104 1.02 14.65 -3.49
N LEU A 105 -0.16 14.06 -3.65
CA LEU A 105 -0.80 13.88 -4.96
C LEU A 105 -1.28 15.20 -5.61
N GLN A 106 -1.28 16.32 -4.86
CA GLN A 106 -1.53 17.65 -5.42
C GLN A 106 -0.27 18.31 -6.00
N LYS A 107 0.92 17.70 -5.83
CA LYS A 107 2.17 18.22 -6.37
C LYS A 107 2.38 17.78 -7.81
N GLU A 108 3.16 18.57 -8.56
CA GLU A 108 3.57 18.21 -9.92
C GLU A 108 4.81 17.34 -9.94
N SER A 109 5.65 17.46 -8.91
CA SER A 109 6.90 16.71 -8.79
C SER A 109 7.23 16.39 -7.33
N LEU A 110 8.06 15.36 -7.14
CA LEU A 110 8.65 14.98 -5.86
C LEU A 110 10.09 14.51 -6.08
N GLY A 111 11.03 14.99 -5.26
CA GLY A 111 12.45 14.60 -5.37
C GLY A 111 13.07 14.86 -6.75
N GLY A 112 12.59 15.88 -7.48
CA GLY A 112 13.05 16.20 -8.83
C GLY A 112 12.35 15.41 -9.96
N TYR A 113 11.48 14.46 -9.66
CA TYR A 113 10.75 13.66 -10.67
C TYR A 113 9.32 14.15 -10.86
N ALA A 114 8.91 14.37 -12.11
CA ALA A 114 7.52 14.69 -12.45
C ALA A 114 6.61 13.50 -12.10
N LEU A 115 5.47 13.78 -11.47
CA LEU A 115 4.51 12.78 -11.05
C LEU A 115 3.54 12.41 -12.18
N LYS A 116 3.45 11.13 -12.48
CA LYS A 116 2.39 10.54 -13.30
C LYS A 116 1.20 10.21 -12.40
N ARG A 117 0.28 11.15 -12.26
CA ARG A 117 -0.86 11.10 -11.32
C ARG A 117 -2.20 11.23 -12.04
N PRO A 118 -3.30 10.67 -11.49
CA PRO A 118 -4.62 10.81 -12.08
C PRO A 118 -5.07 12.28 -12.04
N THR A 119 -5.60 12.76 -13.16
CA THR A 119 -6.12 14.13 -13.28
C THR A 119 -7.55 14.30 -12.77
N GLY A 120 -8.23 13.19 -12.48
CA GLY A 120 -9.67 13.16 -12.19
C GLY A 120 -10.54 13.25 -13.46
N ARG A 121 -9.94 13.33 -14.65
CA ARG A 121 -10.64 13.35 -15.94
C ARG A 121 -10.55 12.00 -16.60
N PHE A 122 -11.53 11.73 -17.48
CA PHE A 122 -11.62 10.50 -18.27
C PHE A 122 -11.59 10.84 -19.76
N ASN A 123 -10.99 9.95 -20.56
CA ASN A 123 -11.04 10.05 -22.01
C ASN A 123 -12.40 9.57 -22.54
N GLN A 124 -12.59 9.58 -23.88
CA GLN A 124 -13.83 9.16 -24.54
C GLN A 124 -14.14 7.66 -24.33
N ASN A 125 -13.14 6.84 -24.00
CA ASN A 125 -13.28 5.41 -23.73
C ASN A 125 -13.56 5.11 -22.24
N GLY A 126 -13.62 6.13 -21.39
CA GLY A 126 -13.80 5.98 -19.94
C GLY A 126 -12.51 5.68 -19.16
N ASP A 127 -11.31 5.78 -19.80
CA ASP A 127 -10.05 5.57 -19.10
C ASP A 127 -9.62 6.86 -18.38
N MET A 128 -9.05 6.69 -17.19
CA MET A 128 -8.49 7.80 -16.41
C MET A 128 -7.32 8.45 -17.16
N ILE A 129 -7.35 9.76 -17.28
CA ILE A 129 -6.25 10.57 -17.82
C ILE A 129 -5.25 10.85 -16.70
N PHE A 130 -3.98 10.55 -16.98
CA PHE A 130 -2.85 10.86 -16.09
C PHE A 130 -2.08 12.08 -16.58
N THR A 131 -1.38 12.75 -15.67
CA THR A 131 -0.39 13.77 -16.03
C THR A 131 0.84 13.12 -16.67
N ASP A 132 1.59 13.87 -17.46
CA ASP A 132 2.88 13.44 -17.96
C ASP A 132 3.90 13.44 -16.82
N GLY A 133 4.54 12.29 -16.60
CA GLY A 133 5.52 12.10 -15.54
C GLY A 133 6.15 10.72 -15.58
N VAL A 134 7.27 10.58 -14.90
CA VAL A 134 8.02 9.30 -14.85
C VAL A 134 7.74 8.54 -13.55
N LEU A 135 7.47 9.24 -12.45
CA LEU A 135 7.18 8.64 -11.15
C LEU A 135 5.66 8.45 -10.99
N PHE A 136 5.21 7.20 -11.05
CA PHE A 136 3.80 6.89 -10.85
C PHE A 136 3.34 7.25 -9.43
N ALA A 137 2.21 7.97 -9.32
CA ALA A 137 1.65 8.37 -8.05
C ALA A 137 0.12 8.26 -8.04
N ASP A 138 -0.43 7.54 -7.05
CA ASP A 138 -1.87 7.35 -6.87
C ASP A 138 -2.17 7.05 -5.39
N THR A 139 -3.39 6.66 -5.06
CA THR A 139 -3.76 6.19 -3.74
C THR A 139 -3.59 4.67 -3.61
N VAL A 140 -3.29 4.17 -2.40
CA VAL A 140 -3.22 2.73 -2.12
C VAL A 140 -4.48 1.99 -2.60
N ARG A 141 -5.66 2.58 -2.38
CA ARG A 141 -6.95 1.96 -2.74
C ARG A 141 -7.16 1.83 -4.24
N ARG A 142 -6.71 2.81 -5.02
CA ARG A 142 -6.85 2.79 -6.50
C ARG A 142 -5.82 1.87 -7.15
N PHE A 143 -4.69 1.68 -6.51
CA PHE A 143 -3.64 0.76 -6.94
C PHE A 143 -3.98 -0.73 -6.64
N LYS A 144 -5.19 -1.00 -6.12
CA LYS A 144 -5.66 -2.38 -5.90
C LYS A 144 -5.61 -3.19 -7.20
N GLY A 145 -5.00 -4.39 -7.15
CA GLY A 145 -4.84 -5.26 -8.31
C GLY A 145 -3.55 -5.03 -9.12
N LEU A 146 -2.88 -3.89 -8.92
CA LEU A 146 -1.60 -3.59 -9.54
C LEU A 146 -0.43 -3.94 -8.61
N GLN A 147 0.78 -4.01 -9.17
CA GLN A 147 2.04 -4.18 -8.43
C GLN A 147 3.15 -3.34 -9.06
N SER A 148 4.17 -3.05 -8.27
CA SER A 148 5.40 -2.41 -8.73
C SER A 148 6.61 -3.07 -8.07
N PRO A 149 7.80 -3.09 -8.72
CA PRO A 149 9.03 -3.56 -8.09
C PRO A 149 9.32 -2.86 -6.77
N CYS A 150 9.18 -1.55 -6.73
CA CYS A 150 9.30 -0.74 -5.51
C CYS A 150 8.00 0.02 -5.26
N VAL A 151 7.52 -0.02 -4.02
CA VAL A 151 6.36 0.76 -3.58
C VAL A 151 6.74 1.59 -2.37
N ILE A 152 6.46 2.88 -2.42
CA ILE A 152 6.59 3.80 -1.30
C ILE A 152 5.17 4.21 -0.90
N VAL A 153 4.73 3.79 0.27
CA VAL A 153 3.43 4.19 0.84
C VAL A 153 3.65 5.35 1.81
N THR A 154 2.98 6.44 1.58
CA THR A 154 3.17 7.68 2.34
C THR A 154 1.86 8.20 2.92
N GLU A 155 1.98 9.23 3.75
CA GLU A 155 0.85 9.86 4.44
C GLU A 155 0.08 8.87 5.34
N LEU A 156 0.76 7.83 5.81
CA LEU A 156 0.24 6.94 6.83
C LEU A 156 0.16 7.69 8.16
N ASP A 157 -1.06 8.04 8.58
CA ASP A 157 -1.32 8.84 9.76
C ASP A 157 -2.56 8.30 10.49
N PHE A 158 -2.34 7.50 11.53
CA PHE A 158 -3.38 6.88 12.35
C PHE A 158 -2.92 6.77 13.81
N LYS A 159 -3.89 6.81 14.73
CA LYS A 159 -3.65 6.75 16.18
C LYS A 159 -3.89 5.37 16.77
N GLU A 160 -4.57 4.49 16.04
CA GLU A 160 -4.90 3.13 16.45
C GLU A 160 -4.95 2.18 15.25
N LEU A 161 -4.64 0.92 15.47
CA LEU A 161 -4.65 -0.12 14.46
C LEU A 161 -6.04 -0.77 14.37
N ASN A 162 -7.02 -0.02 13.88
CA ASN A 162 -8.38 -0.52 13.63
C ASN A 162 -8.49 -1.28 12.30
N ASP A 163 -9.64 -1.91 12.03
CA ASP A 163 -9.87 -2.75 10.84
C ASP A 163 -9.63 -2.01 9.52
N SER A 164 -9.98 -0.71 9.45
CA SER A 164 -9.74 0.10 8.25
C SER A 164 -8.25 0.32 7.99
N VAL A 165 -7.48 0.54 9.04
CA VAL A 165 -6.01 0.69 8.96
C VAL A 165 -5.37 -0.66 8.62
N ARG A 166 -5.82 -1.76 9.26
CA ARG A 166 -5.34 -3.12 8.93
C ARG A 166 -5.58 -3.44 7.46
N ALA A 167 -6.78 -3.19 6.94
CA ALA A 167 -7.10 -3.39 5.53
C ALA A 167 -6.24 -2.53 4.59
N LEU A 168 -5.95 -1.28 4.97
CA LEU A 168 -5.08 -0.39 4.21
C LEU A 168 -3.63 -0.90 4.18
N LEU A 169 -3.09 -1.30 5.33
CA LEU A 169 -1.74 -1.88 5.44
C LEU A 169 -1.64 -3.19 4.65
N TYR A 170 -2.63 -4.08 4.76
CA TYR A 170 -2.70 -5.29 3.95
C TYR A 170 -2.62 -4.98 2.46
N LEU A 171 -3.45 -4.04 1.97
CA LEU A 171 -3.40 -3.62 0.58
C LEU A 171 -2.02 -3.08 0.19
N ALA A 172 -1.42 -2.24 1.02
CA ALA A 172 -0.12 -1.65 0.80
C ALA A 172 0.99 -2.72 0.71
N MET A 173 1.05 -3.60 1.70
CA MET A 173 2.11 -4.61 1.83
C MET A 173 2.10 -5.66 0.71
N THR A 174 0.94 -5.87 0.08
CA THR A 174 0.80 -6.80 -1.05
C THR A 174 1.06 -6.17 -2.42
N ARG A 175 1.43 -4.89 -2.49
CA ARG A 175 1.64 -4.18 -3.78
C ARG A 175 3.08 -4.16 -4.26
N ALA A 176 4.04 -4.28 -3.37
CA ALA A 176 5.46 -4.27 -3.71
C ALA A 176 5.96 -5.69 -3.99
N SER A 177 6.57 -5.89 -5.16
CA SER A 177 7.14 -7.21 -5.49
C SER A 177 8.54 -7.39 -4.91
N VAL A 178 9.33 -6.34 -4.77
CA VAL A 178 10.68 -6.41 -4.21
C VAL A 178 10.78 -5.56 -2.96
N ARG A 179 10.73 -4.23 -3.10
CA ARG A 179 10.98 -3.27 -2.02
C ARG A 179 9.70 -2.55 -1.60
N LEU A 180 9.43 -2.53 -0.32
CA LEU A 180 8.34 -1.75 0.29
C LEU A 180 8.90 -0.76 1.30
N GLU A 181 8.54 0.50 1.17
CA GLU A 181 8.77 1.53 2.17
C GLU A 181 7.45 2.10 2.69
N LEU A 182 7.31 2.15 4.01
CA LEU A 182 6.17 2.76 4.70
C LEU A 182 6.64 4.05 5.35
N VAL A 183 6.14 5.19 4.88
CA VAL A 183 6.42 6.51 5.45
C VAL A 183 5.21 6.95 6.25
N MET A 184 5.35 7.05 7.56
CA MET A 184 4.24 7.25 8.48
C MET A 184 4.51 8.35 9.53
N SER A 185 3.46 8.80 10.20
CA SER A 185 3.58 9.70 11.33
C SER A 185 4.17 8.98 12.54
N GLU A 186 4.78 9.72 13.46
CA GLU A 186 5.26 9.17 14.73
C GLU A 186 4.15 8.53 15.55
N ASP A 187 2.92 9.09 15.48
CA ASP A 187 1.74 8.52 16.14
C ASP A 187 1.40 7.13 15.59
N SER A 188 1.51 6.96 14.28
CA SER A 188 1.27 5.67 13.63
C SER A 188 2.28 4.61 14.02
N VAL A 189 3.56 4.97 14.17
CA VAL A 189 4.60 4.05 14.67
C VAL A 189 4.30 3.62 16.10
N ARG A 190 3.91 4.57 16.96
CA ARG A 190 3.50 4.26 18.35
C ARG A 190 2.29 3.32 18.38
N ALA A 191 1.28 3.56 17.53
CA ALA A 191 0.11 2.69 17.44
C ALA A 191 0.44 1.26 16.98
N LEU A 192 1.36 1.09 16.02
CA LEU A 192 1.86 -0.22 15.58
C LEU A 192 2.62 -0.94 16.71
N SER A 193 3.51 -0.24 17.40
CA SER A 193 4.29 -0.82 18.49
C SER A 193 3.42 -1.29 19.66
N SER A 194 2.36 -0.52 19.98
CA SER A 194 1.42 -0.87 21.06
C SER A 194 0.52 -2.06 20.72
N ALA A 195 0.28 -2.32 19.44
CA ALA A 195 -0.54 -3.45 19.00
C ALA A 195 0.21 -4.79 19.04
N ASN A 196 1.55 -4.76 19.13
CA ASN A 196 2.43 -5.93 19.16
C ASN A 196 2.99 -6.23 20.56
N ALA A 197 2.60 -5.45 21.57
CA ALA A 197 2.98 -5.65 22.97
C ALA A 197 1.89 -6.40 23.75
#